data_d2f7975f1d26868746b4e107a165bff0
#
_entry.id   d2f7975f1d26868746b4e107a165bff0
#
_cell.length_a   1.000
_cell.length_b   1.000
_cell.length_c   1.000
_cell.angle_alpha   90.00
_cell.angle_beta   90.00
_cell.angle_gamma   90.00
#
_symmetry.space_group_name_H-M   'P 1'
#
loop_
_entity.id
_entity.type
_entity.pdbx_description
1 polymer ?
#
loop_
_entity_poly.entity_id
_entity_poly.type
_entity_poly.pdbx_seq_one_letter_code
_entity_poly.pdbx_strand_id
1 'polypeptide(L)'
;MAAFDRILSGIPEMDKALDNIRLGDNVVWRVSDLSEFRLFMEPYVKQAIKDKRKIIYFRFAGHEPFITDTPEVKTIKIPLTHRFENFTVEIHNAIEKEGRDAFYVFDCLSELQAAWATDLMMGNFFRVTCPFLFVLDTVAFFPLVRGKHSVNSVNKIMDTTQLFLDVYTGEKEVFVRPEKVWNRDSDTMFLPHTYEPSTGKFRPVTDGVKSSRFYHTLGKLRRGADDRYIDSWDRFFNNARQKYRGGTDVTAECDSMCNIMMTRDEKMRLMVKKHFCPEDYFEVRNHMIGTGMIGGKACGMLLSRAIIRNE
;
A
#
# COMPACT_ATOMS: atom_id res chain seq x y z
N MET A 1 -24.19 13.62 -17.06
CA MET A 1 -23.20 12.60 -16.71
C MET A 1 -22.51 13.11 -15.46
N ALA A 2 -22.74 12.51 -14.31
CA ALA A 2 -22.11 12.93 -13.03
C ALA A 2 -20.62 12.54 -12.98
N ALA A 3 -20.18 11.56 -13.79
CA ALA A 3 -18.79 11.20 -13.95
C ALA A 3 -17.98 12.43 -14.37
N PHE A 4 -16.93 12.75 -13.59
CA PHE A 4 -16.05 13.91 -13.76
C PHE A 4 -16.52 15.21 -13.11
N ASP A 5 -17.59 15.22 -12.32
CA ASP A 5 -17.89 16.40 -11.50
C ASP A 5 -16.73 16.70 -10.55
N ARG A 6 -16.38 17.97 -10.46
CA ARG A 6 -15.26 18.46 -9.65
C ARG A 6 -15.60 18.39 -8.17
N ILE A 7 -14.72 17.79 -7.40
CA ILE A 7 -14.83 17.60 -5.95
C ILE A 7 -13.72 18.38 -5.27
N LEU A 8 -14.02 18.98 -4.13
CA LEU A 8 -13.03 19.67 -3.32
C LEU A 8 -12.29 18.67 -2.41
N SER A 9 -10.97 18.76 -2.41
CA SER A 9 -10.12 17.94 -1.52
C SER A 9 -10.02 18.48 -0.09
N GLY A 10 -10.50 19.70 0.15
CA GLY A 10 -10.26 20.44 1.39
C GLY A 10 -8.95 21.24 1.40
N ILE A 11 -8.16 21.17 0.32
CA ILE A 11 -6.94 21.95 0.11
C ILE A 11 -7.08 22.72 -1.20
N PRO A 12 -7.61 23.96 -1.18
CA PRO A 12 -7.98 24.68 -2.40
C PRO A 12 -6.83 24.91 -3.40
N GLU A 13 -5.61 25.12 -2.91
CA GLU A 13 -4.44 25.29 -3.78
C GLU A 13 -4.04 23.96 -4.45
N MET A 14 -4.26 22.82 -3.80
CA MET A 14 -4.08 21.50 -4.42
C MET A 14 -5.16 21.22 -5.47
N ASP A 15 -6.40 21.58 -5.18
CA ASP A 15 -7.50 21.46 -6.15
C ASP A 15 -7.20 22.24 -7.43
N LYS A 16 -6.66 23.45 -7.30
CA LYS A 16 -6.21 24.25 -8.45
C LYS A 16 -5.04 23.59 -9.18
N ALA A 17 -4.04 23.07 -8.46
CA ALA A 17 -2.84 22.47 -9.06
C ALA A 17 -3.15 21.16 -9.80
N LEU A 18 -4.11 20.37 -9.32
CA LEU A 18 -4.48 19.07 -9.89
C LEU A 18 -5.75 19.13 -10.77
N ASP A 19 -6.31 20.31 -11.01
CA ASP A 19 -7.62 20.49 -11.67
C ASP A 19 -8.72 19.66 -10.98
N ASN A 20 -8.77 19.74 -9.66
CA ASN A 20 -9.69 19.08 -8.73
C ASN A 20 -9.59 17.54 -8.69
N ILE A 21 -10.08 16.97 -7.60
CA ILE A 21 -10.54 15.58 -7.55
C ILE A 21 -11.87 15.51 -8.29
N ARG A 22 -12.20 14.37 -8.89
CA ARG A 22 -13.42 14.16 -9.66
C ARG A 22 -14.15 12.91 -9.21
N LEU A 23 -15.46 12.88 -9.40
CA LEU A 23 -16.22 11.64 -9.23
C LEU A 23 -15.64 10.55 -10.13
N GLY A 24 -15.45 9.36 -9.58
CA GLY A 24 -14.75 8.24 -10.20
C GLY A 24 -13.27 8.12 -9.83
N ASP A 25 -12.69 9.09 -9.13
CA ASP A 25 -11.26 9.05 -8.83
C ASP A 25 -10.89 8.03 -7.74
N ASN A 26 -9.92 7.21 -8.09
CA ASN A 26 -9.14 6.43 -7.14
C ASN A 26 -7.80 7.15 -6.94
N VAL A 27 -7.58 7.67 -5.74
CA VAL A 27 -6.43 8.50 -5.38
C VAL A 27 -5.48 7.70 -4.50
N VAL A 28 -4.29 7.39 -5.00
CA VAL A 28 -3.25 6.70 -4.24
C VAL A 28 -2.23 7.70 -3.72
N TRP A 29 -2.00 7.68 -2.42
CA TRP A 29 -0.98 8.43 -1.72
C TRP A 29 0.17 7.51 -1.36
N ARG A 30 1.27 7.58 -2.09
CA ARG A 30 2.48 6.82 -1.77
C ARG A 30 3.31 7.60 -0.75
N VAL A 31 3.37 7.07 0.46
CA VAL A 31 3.94 7.72 1.65
C VAL A 31 5.09 6.90 2.23
N SER A 32 5.94 7.53 3.00
CA SER A 32 6.98 6.84 3.79
C SER A 32 6.44 6.40 5.16
N ASP A 33 5.55 7.20 5.72
CA ASP A 33 4.86 6.96 6.99
C ASP A 33 3.37 7.32 6.88
N LEU A 34 2.52 6.63 7.65
CA LEU A 34 1.07 6.85 7.59
C LEU A 34 0.62 8.22 8.12
N SER A 35 1.45 8.90 8.91
CA SER A 35 1.20 10.29 9.31
C SER A 35 1.20 11.25 8.11
N GLU A 36 2.00 10.97 7.09
CA GLU A 36 1.99 11.74 5.84
C GLU A 36 0.64 11.62 5.11
N PHE A 37 0.01 10.45 5.12
CA PHE A 37 -1.32 10.26 4.53
C PHE A 37 -2.41 11.07 5.25
N ARG A 38 -2.33 11.16 6.59
CA ARG A 38 -3.28 11.95 7.39
C ARG A 38 -3.34 13.42 6.97
N LEU A 39 -2.22 14.00 6.54
CA LEU A 39 -2.14 15.40 6.11
C LEU A 39 -3.10 15.72 4.95
N PHE A 40 -3.43 14.74 4.13
CA PHE A 40 -4.30 14.89 2.96
C PHE A 40 -5.67 14.26 3.17
N MET A 41 -5.73 13.17 3.91
CA MET A 41 -6.99 12.48 4.21
C MET A 41 -7.88 13.30 5.15
N GLU A 42 -7.33 13.93 6.20
CA GLU A 42 -8.13 14.70 7.13
C GLU A 42 -8.84 15.93 6.50
N PRO A 43 -8.16 16.77 5.70
CA PRO A 43 -8.84 17.82 4.95
C PRO A 43 -9.93 17.29 4.02
N TYR A 44 -9.65 16.18 3.31
CA TYR A 44 -10.62 15.53 2.42
C TYR A 44 -11.89 15.09 3.18
N VAL A 45 -11.73 14.40 4.31
CA VAL A 45 -12.86 13.94 5.13
C VAL A 45 -13.64 15.13 5.68
N LYS A 46 -12.96 16.15 6.21
CA LYS A 46 -13.61 17.38 6.71
C LYS A 46 -14.41 18.08 5.62
N GLN A 47 -13.86 18.18 4.42
CA GLN A 47 -14.56 18.77 3.27
C GLN A 47 -15.77 17.93 2.87
N ALA A 48 -15.61 16.62 2.78
CA ALA A 48 -16.68 15.70 2.43
C ALA A 48 -17.86 15.75 3.43
N ILE A 49 -17.58 15.88 4.74
CA ILE A 49 -18.60 16.10 5.77
C ILE A 49 -19.33 17.44 5.53
N LYS A 50 -18.59 18.51 5.28
CA LYS A 50 -19.15 19.84 4.97
C LYS A 50 -20.08 19.79 3.75
N ASP A 51 -19.69 19.02 2.74
CA ASP A 51 -20.44 18.82 1.49
C ASP A 51 -21.55 17.76 1.62
N LYS A 52 -21.78 17.25 2.84
CA LYS A 52 -22.80 16.21 3.16
C LYS A 52 -22.67 14.95 2.29
N ARG A 53 -21.44 14.55 1.98
CA ARG A 53 -21.15 13.34 1.21
C ARG A 53 -21.28 12.11 2.09
N LYS A 54 -21.66 10.98 1.51
CA LYS A 54 -21.65 9.67 2.17
C LYS A 54 -20.21 9.21 2.29
N ILE A 55 -19.67 9.12 3.51
CA ILE A 55 -18.28 8.76 3.78
C ILE A 55 -18.22 7.38 4.43
N ILE A 56 -17.41 6.50 3.85
CA ILE A 56 -17.18 5.14 4.33
C ILE A 56 -15.68 4.95 4.61
N TYR A 57 -15.37 4.48 5.81
CA TYR A 57 -14.03 4.10 6.21
C TYR A 57 -13.91 2.58 6.30
N PHE A 58 -13.09 1.98 5.43
CA PHE A 58 -12.75 0.56 5.50
C PHE A 58 -11.62 0.33 6.49
N ARG A 59 -11.94 -0.26 7.64
CA ARG A 59 -11.01 -0.53 8.74
C ARG A 59 -10.62 -2.01 8.74
N PHE A 60 -9.34 -2.32 8.54
CA PHE A 60 -8.82 -3.70 8.51
C PHE A 60 -7.36 -3.84 8.92
N ALA A 61 -6.56 -2.79 8.94
CA ALA A 61 -5.14 -2.85 9.29
C ALA A 61 -4.89 -2.75 10.80
N GLY A 62 -3.67 -3.08 11.23
CA GLY A 62 -3.27 -3.07 12.64
C GLY A 62 -2.87 -1.69 13.18
N HIS A 63 -2.60 -0.72 12.29
CA HIS A 63 -2.22 0.64 12.70
C HIS A 63 -3.36 1.39 13.41
N GLU A 64 -3.04 2.48 14.08
CA GLU A 64 -4.03 3.40 14.66
C GLU A 64 -5.06 3.86 13.62
N PRO A 65 -6.38 3.84 13.94
CA PRO A 65 -7.41 4.26 13.01
C PRO A 65 -7.15 5.65 12.44
N PHE A 66 -7.36 5.82 11.14
CA PHE A 66 -7.27 7.14 10.51
C PHE A 66 -8.39 8.07 10.93
N ILE A 67 -9.57 7.51 11.13
CA ILE A 67 -10.78 8.25 11.49
C ILE A 67 -11.31 7.65 12.78
N THR A 68 -11.55 8.50 13.77
CA THR A 68 -12.27 8.11 15.00
C THR A 68 -13.76 7.96 14.70
N ASP A 69 -14.44 7.07 15.42
CA ASP A 69 -15.86 6.85 15.21
C ASP A 69 -16.64 8.16 15.38
N THR A 70 -17.28 8.59 14.29
CA THR A 70 -18.13 9.80 14.24
C THR A 70 -19.44 9.44 13.51
N PRO A 71 -20.55 10.11 13.83
CA PRO A 71 -21.84 9.85 13.18
C PRO A 71 -21.82 10.10 11.66
N GLU A 72 -20.93 10.98 11.21
CA GLU A 72 -20.81 11.40 9.80
C GLU A 72 -20.05 10.38 8.93
N VAL A 73 -19.29 9.46 9.55
CA VAL A 73 -18.46 8.50 8.84
C VAL A 73 -18.86 7.07 9.22
N LYS A 74 -19.28 6.30 8.23
CA LYS A 74 -19.62 4.89 8.43
C LYS A 74 -18.35 4.04 8.40
N THR A 75 -17.94 3.49 9.55
CA THR A 75 -16.81 2.55 9.62
C THR A 75 -17.27 1.12 9.35
N ILE A 76 -16.67 0.49 8.34
CA ILE A 76 -16.87 -0.93 8.02
C ILE A 76 -15.60 -1.69 8.40
N LYS A 77 -15.70 -2.57 9.41
CA LYS A 77 -14.58 -3.39 9.88
C LYS A 77 -14.54 -4.72 9.12
N ILE A 78 -13.38 -5.05 8.56
CA ILE A 78 -13.15 -6.30 7.84
C ILE A 78 -12.03 -7.07 8.56
N PRO A 79 -12.26 -8.34 8.94
CA PRO A 79 -11.27 -9.12 9.66
C PRO A 79 -10.00 -9.39 8.84
N LEU A 80 -8.82 -9.23 9.46
CA LEU A 80 -7.51 -9.56 8.85
C LEU A 80 -7.30 -11.04 8.55
N THR A 81 -8.12 -11.91 9.15
CA THR A 81 -8.04 -13.37 8.97
C THR A 81 -8.51 -13.84 7.60
N HIS A 82 -9.12 -12.96 6.83
CA HIS A 82 -9.65 -13.31 5.52
C HIS A 82 -8.53 -13.50 4.50
N ARG A 83 -8.69 -14.53 3.66
CA ARG A 83 -7.89 -14.70 2.46
C ARG A 83 -8.20 -13.57 1.47
N PHE A 84 -7.31 -13.36 0.52
CA PHE A 84 -7.45 -12.32 -0.50
C PHE A 84 -8.84 -12.32 -1.17
N GLU A 85 -9.33 -13.48 -1.57
CA GLU A 85 -10.60 -13.61 -2.27
C GLU A 85 -11.78 -13.16 -1.38
N ASN A 86 -11.84 -13.65 -0.14
CA ASN A 86 -12.92 -13.31 0.79
C ASN A 86 -12.87 -11.81 1.16
N PHE A 87 -11.67 -11.29 1.42
CA PHE A 87 -11.47 -9.87 1.68
C PHE A 87 -11.98 -9.01 0.52
N THR A 88 -11.61 -9.37 -0.72
CA THR A 88 -12.03 -8.64 -1.91
C THR A 88 -13.53 -8.70 -2.10
N VAL A 89 -14.15 -9.87 -1.90
CA VAL A 89 -15.60 -10.05 -2.00
C VAL A 89 -16.33 -9.21 -0.95
N GLU A 90 -15.86 -9.16 0.29
CA GLU A 90 -16.49 -8.35 1.34
C GLU A 90 -16.41 -6.85 1.05
N ILE A 91 -15.25 -6.37 0.56
CA ILE A 91 -15.09 -4.99 0.10
C ILE A 91 -16.09 -4.70 -1.02
N HIS A 92 -16.18 -5.57 -2.04
CA HIS A 92 -17.07 -5.36 -3.18
C HIS A 92 -18.53 -5.37 -2.78
N ASN A 93 -18.97 -6.32 -1.95
CA ASN A 93 -20.33 -6.35 -1.42
C ASN A 93 -20.69 -5.09 -0.62
N ALA A 94 -19.75 -4.59 0.17
CA ALA A 94 -19.94 -3.35 0.90
C ALA A 94 -20.05 -2.15 -0.04
N ILE A 95 -19.20 -2.05 -1.07
CA ILE A 95 -19.25 -0.98 -2.08
C ILE A 95 -20.58 -1.03 -2.85
N GLU A 96 -21.01 -2.23 -3.29
CA GLU A 96 -22.27 -2.42 -4.00
C GLU A 96 -23.47 -1.97 -3.15
N LYS A 97 -23.48 -2.35 -1.87
CA LYS A 97 -24.53 -1.96 -0.92
C LYS A 97 -24.61 -0.45 -0.71
N GLU A 98 -23.45 0.23 -0.66
CA GLU A 98 -23.39 1.69 -0.52
C GLU A 98 -23.77 2.42 -1.81
N GLY A 99 -23.51 1.82 -2.97
CA GLY A 99 -23.91 2.33 -4.27
C GLY A 99 -23.09 3.53 -4.74
N ARG A 100 -23.70 4.39 -5.57
CA ARG A 100 -23.03 5.52 -6.24
C ARG A 100 -22.72 6.70 -5.31
N ASP A 101 -21.83 7.56 -5.77
CA ASP A 101 -21.48 8.85 -5.14
C ASP A 101 -20.94 8.73 -3.70
N ALA A 102 -20.46 7.54 -3.30
CA ALA A 102 -19.87 7.33 -1.99
C ALA A 102 -18.37 7.71 -1.98
N PHE A 103 -17.92 8.24 -0.84
CA PHE A 103 -16.54 8.64 -0.61
C PHE A 103 -15.88 7.64 0.33
N TYR A 104 -14.77 7.07 -0.09
CA TYR A 104 -14.08 6.03 0.63
C TYR A 104 -12.73 6.46 1.16
N VAL A 105 -12.42 6.05 2.38
CA VAL A 105 -11.07 6.01 2.92
C VAL A 105 -10.73 4.56 3.23
N PHE A 106 -9.62 4.09 2.72
CA PHE A 106 -9.11 2.75 2.98
C PHE A 106 -7.99 2.79 4.03
N ASP A 107 -7.97 1.81 4.90
CA ASP A 107 -6.78 1.51 5.72
C ASP A 107 -5.58 1.14 4.83
N CYS A 108 -4.41 1.05 5.43
CA CYS A 108 -3.19 0.75 4.71
C CYS A 108 -3.16 -0.69 4.19
N LEU A 109 -3.46 -0.87 2.91
CA LEU A 109 -3.39 -2.16 2.23
C LEU A 109 -1.98 -2.79 2.29
N SER A 110 -0.93 -1.97 2.41
CA SER A 110 0.46 -2.48 2.53
C SER A 110 0.67 -3.37 3.76
N GLU A 111 -0.16 -3.28 4.80
CA GLU A 111 -0.12 -4.16 5.96
C GLU A 111 -0.69 -5.55 5.68
N LEU A 112 -1.56 -5.68 4.68
CA LEU A 112 -2.14 -6.96 4.27
C LEU A 112 -1.17 -7.85 3.49
N GLN A 113 -0.03 -7.32 3.07
CA GLN A 113 0.95 -8.07 2.28
C GLN A 113 1.41 -9.35 3.00
N ALA A 114 1.62 -9.29 4.30
CA ALA A 114 1.97 -10.47 5.10
C ALA A 114 0.83 -11.49 5.17
N ALA A 115 -0.42 -11.03 5.25
CA ALA A 115 -1.61 -11.90 5.29
C ALA A 115 -1.89 -12.56 3.93
N TRP A 116 -1.62 -11.85 2.84
CA TRP A 116 -1.83 -12.35 1.47
C TRP A 116 -0.64 -13.13 0.91
N ALA A 117 0.49 -13.10 1.59
CA ALA A 117 1.72 -13.80 1.27
C ALA A 117 2.32 -13.48 -0.11
N THR A 118 1.79 -12.48 -0.84
CA THR A 118 2.33 -12.10 -2.15
C THR A 118 1.97 -10.66 -2.51
N ASP A 119 2.95 -9.94 -3.02
CA ASP A 119 2.80 -8.58 -3.52
C ASP A 119 1.92 -8.49 -4.79
N LEU A 120 1.83 -9.61 -5.55
CA LEU A 120 0.96 -9.71 -6.71
C LEU A 120 -0.52 -9.46 -6.37
N MET A 121 -0.97 -9.94 -5.21
CA MET A 121 -2.35 -9.79 -4.75
C MET A 121 -2.70 -8.32 -4.52
N MET A 122 -1.74 -7.49 -4.11
CA MET A 122 -1.94 -6.06 -4.00
C MET A 122 -2.30 -5.42 -5.35
N GLY A 123 -1.50 -5.68 -6.38
CA GLY A 123 -1.81 -5.20 -7.72
C GLY A 123 -3.14 -5.74 -8.26
N ASN A 124 -3.47 -7.00 -7.96
CA ASN A 124 -4.74 -7.61 -8.36
C ASN A 124 -5.95 -6.97 -7.65
N PHE A 125 -5.82 -6.64 -6.35
CA PHE A 125 -6.88 -5.92 -5.62
C PHE A 125 -7.24 -4.61 -6.33
N PHE A 126 -6.24 -3.78 -6.65
CA PHE A 126 -6.49 -2.52 -7.36
C PHE A 126 -7.10 -2.74 -8.75
N ARG A 127 -6.64 -3.76 -9.49
CA ARG A 127 -7.17 -4.07 -10.83
C ARG A 127 -8.64 -4.47 -10.86
N VAL A 128 -9.16 -5.04 -9.79
CA VAL A 128 -10.59 -5.43 -9.73
C VAL A 128 -11.43 -4.38 -9.00
N THR A 129 -10.87 -3.69 -8.01
CA THR A 129 -11.62 -2.76 -7.16
C THR A 129 -11.71 -1.35 -7.76
N CYS A 130 -10.61 -0.80 -8.31
CA CYS A 130 -10.62 0.56 -8.85
C CYS A 130 -11.56 0.76 -10.05
N PRO A 131 -11.65 -0.15 -11.05
CA PRO A 131 -12.64 -0.02 -12.11
C PRO A 131 -14.07 -0.09 -11.60
N PHE A 132 -14.33 -0.89 -10.58
CA PHE A 132 -15.65 -1.00 -9.95
C PHE A 132 -16.04 0.31 -9.25
N LEU A 133 -15.14 0.87 -8.45
CA LEU A 133 -15.32 2.19 -7.83
C LEU A 133 -15.54 3.30 -8.87
N PHE A 134 -14.78 3.27 -9.97
CA PHE A 134 -14.89 4.23 -11.05
C PHE A 134 -16.29 4.24 -11.70
N VAL A 135 -16.83 3.07 -11.99
CA VAL A 135 -18.17 2.92 -12.63
C VAL A 135 -19.29 3.42 -11.70
N LEU A 136 -19.06 3.40 -10.38
CA LEU A 136 -20.03 3.88 -9.38
C LEU A 136 -19.87 5.39 -9.09
N ASP A 137 -19.05 6.12 -9.83
CA ASP A 137 -18.78 7.55 -9.61
C ASP A 137 -18.37 7.87 -8.17
N THR A 138 -17.57 7.00 -7.55
CA THR A 138 -17.11 7.16 -6.17
C THR A 138 -15.78 7.90 -6.11
N VAL A 139 -15.37 8.36 -4.94
CA VAL A 139 -14.01 8.86 -4.68
C VAL A 139 -13.36 8.03 -3.60
N ALA A 140 -12.18 7.48 -3.87
CA ALA A 140 -11.51 6.61 -2.92
C ALA A 140 -10.05 7.03 -2.67
N PHE A 141 -9.66 7.14 -1.40
CA PHE A 141 -8.30 7.44 -0.95
C PHE A 141 -7.63 6.19 -0.40
N PHE A 142 -6.44 5.90 -0.93
CA PHE A 142 -5.63 4.74 -0.58
C PHE A 142 -4.23 5.16 -0.15
N PRO A 143 -3.78 4.85 1.08
CA PRO A 143 -2.37 4.95 1.42
C PRO A 143 -1.59 3.74 0.90
N LEU A 144 -0.40 3.99 0.34
CA LEU A 144 0.55 2.99 -0.10
C LEU A 144 1.92 3.28 0.51
N VAL A 145 2.45 2.36 1.31
CA VAL A 145 3.73 2.58 1.99
C VAL A 145 4.88 2.33 1.01
N ARG A 146 5.73 3.37 0.88
CA ARG A 146 6.92 3.33 0.03
C ARG A 146 7.85 2.20 0.45
N GLY A 147 8.41 1.53 -0.55
CA GLY A 147 9.36 0.45 -0.29
C GLY A 147 8.75 -0.86 0.20
N LYS A 148 7.44 -0.97 0.37
CA LYS A 148 6.77 -2.23 0.73
C LYS A 148 6.39 -3.08 -0.48
N HIS A 149 6.32 -2.50 -1.67
CA HIS A 149 5.84 -3.14 -2.88
C HIS A 149 6.89 -3.14 -3.98
N SER A 150 6.89 -4.18 -4.81
CA SER A 150 7.70 -4.26 -6.02
C SER A 150 7.31 -3.18 -7.03
N VAL A 151 8.23 -2.81 -7.90
CA VAL A 151 7.97 -1.87 -9.01
C VAL A 151 6.81 -2.37 -9.88
N ASN A 152 6.74 -3.68 -10.11
CA ASN A 152 5.67 -4.27 -10.92
C ASN A 152 4.28 -4.08 -10.29
N SER A 153 4.16 -4.29 -8.98
CA SER A 153 2.89 -4.07 -8.26
C SER A 153 2.52 -2.60 -8.21
N VAL A 154 3.49 -1.71 -7.98
CA VAL A 154 3.26 -0.26 -8.02
C VAL A 154 2.78 0.19 -9.40
N ASN A 155 3.40 -0.31 -10.48
CA ASN A 155 2.96 0.01 -11.85
C ASN A 155 1.52 -0.47 -12.11
N LYS A 156 1.15 -1.68 -11.67
CA LYS A 156 -0.24 -2.17 -11.80
C LYS A 156 -1.25 -1.30 -11.03
N ILE A 157 -0.87 -0.82 -9.84
CA ILE A 157 -1.68 0.11 -9.05
C ILE A 157 -1.81 1.44 -9.82
N MET A 158 -0.70 1.97 -10.32
CA MET A 158 -0.68 3.22 -11.08
C MET A 158 -1.52 3.12 -12.36
N ASP A 159 -1.51 1.98 -13.06
CA ASP A 159 -2.30 1.78 -14.27
C ASP A 159 -3.81 1.91 -14.02
N THR A 160 -4.29 1.49 -12.86
CA THR A 160 -5.73 1.42 -12.54
C THR A 160 -6.28 2.62 -11.78
N THR A 161 -5.41 3.49 -11.26
CA THR A 161 -5.81 4.67 -10.49
C THR A 161 -5.81 5.93 -11.33
N GLN A 162 -6.61 6.93 -10.98
CA GLN A 162 -6.70 8.21 -11.70
C GLN A 162 -5.66 9.20 -11.20
N LEU A 163 -5.39 9.21 -9.90
CA LEU A 163 -4.34 10.03 -9.29
C LEU A 163 -3.36 9.13 -8.53
N PHE A 164 -2.07 9.34 -8.77
CA PHE A 164 -0.99 8.71 -8.02
C PHE A 164 -0.01 9.79 -7.55
N LEU A 165 0.01 10.02 -6.24
CA LEU A 165 0.68 11.14 -5.62
C LEU A 165 1.77 10.64 -4.65
N ASP A 166 3.01 11.04 -4.91
CA ASP A 166 4.14 10.74 -4.03
C ASP A 166 4.33 11.83 -2.99
N VAL A 167 4.38 11.46 -1.73
CA VAL A 167 4.65 12.37 -0.62
C VAL A 167 6.06 12.14 -0.08
N TYR A 168 6.77 13.21 0.18
CA TYR A 168 8.13 13.20 0.71
C TYR A 168 8.25 14.22 1.84
N THR A 169 8.49 13.77 3.06
CA THR A 169 8.75 14.66 4.18
C THR A 169 10.23 14.98 4.27
N GLY A 170 10.56 16.25 4.08
CA GLY A 170 11.86 16.81 4.34
C GLY A 170 11.98 17.31 5.79
N GLU A 171 13.12 17.94 6.13
CA GLU A 171 13.35 18.46 7.48
C GLU A 171 12.39 19.58 7.89
N LYS A 172 11.89 20.37 6.93
CA LYS A 172 11.05 21.55 7.16
C LYS A 172 9.82 21.63 6.26
N GLU A 173 9.74 20.79 5.25
CA GLU A 173 8.75 20.90 4.18
C GLU A 173 8.21 19.52 3.80
N VAL A 174 6.94 19.45 3.49
CA VAL A 174 6.32 18.29 2.86
C VAL A 174 6.25 18.56 1.37
N PHE A 175 6.78 17.62 0.58
CA PHE A 175 6.69 17.69 -0.87
C PHE A 175 5.68 16.68 -1.39
N VAL A 176 4.91 17.08 -2.38
CA VAL A 176 4.00 16.20 -3.12
C VAL A 176 4.41 16.23 -4.59
N ARG A 177 4.67 15.06 -5.15
CA ARG A 177 4.93 14.91 -6.57
C ARG A 177 3.85 14.06 -7.22
N PRO A 178 3.04 14.63 -8.11
CA PRO A 178 2.11 13.86 -8.91
C PRO A 178 2.89 13.00 -9.92
N GLU A 179 2.74 11.68 -9.82
CA GLU A 179 3.33 10.71 -10.76
C GLU A 179 2.33 10.32 -11.85
N LYS A 180 1.04 10.35 -11.53
CA LYS A 180 -0.06 10.20 -12.49
C LYS A 180 -1.18 11.16 -12.17
N VAL A 181 -1.63 11.88 -13.18
CA VAL A 181 -2.80 12.74 -13.15
C VAL A 181 -3.58 12.47 -14.45
N TRP A 182 -4.70 11.76 -14.34
CA TRP A 182 -5.44 11.29 -15.51
C TRP A 182 -6.53 12.27 -15.93
N ASN A 183 -6.56 12.58 -17.23
CA ASN A 183 -7.60 13.39 -17.89
C ASN A 183 -7.82 14.78 -17.25
N ARG A 184 -6.74 15.47 -16.91
CA ARG A 184 -6.74 16.82 -16.34
C ARG A 184 -5.78 17.73 -17.07
N ASP A 185 -6.01 19.02 -16.92
CA ASP A 185 -5.18 20.06 -17.53
C ASP A 185 -4.87 21.16 -16.50
N SER A 186 -3.61 21.25 -16.12
CA SER A 186 -3.08 22.32 -15.26
C SER A 186 -1.59 22.47 -15.54
N ASP A 187 -1.12 23.72 -15.63
CA ASP A 187 0.27 24.04 -15.98
C ASP A 187 1.30 23.44 -15.01
N THR A 188 0.89 23.13 -13.78
CA THR A 188 1.79 22.70 -12.72
C THR A 188 1.56 21.26 -12.23
N MET A 189 0.59 20.54 -12.79
CA MET A 189 0.13 19.25 -12.25
C MET A 189 1.21 18.16 -12.14
N PHE A 190 2.27 18.22 -12.94
CA PHE A 190 3.40 17.27 -12.89
C PHE A 190 4.64 17.81 -12.18
N LEU A 191 4.62 19.05 -11.72
CA LEU A 191 5.71 19.60 -10.93
C LEU A 191 5.65 19.06 -9.49
N PRO A 192 6.79 18.95 -8.81
CA PRO A 192 6.77 18.81 -7.35
C PRO A 192 6.13 20.04 -6.72
N HIS A 193 5.36 19.85 -5.66
CA HIS A 193 4.75 20.93 -4.89
C HIS A 193 5.23 20.86 -3.44
N THR A 194 5.35 22.01 -2.79
CA THR A 194 5.49 22.09 -1.32
C THR A 194 4.11 22.19 -0.71
N TYR A 195 3.89 21.45 0.37
CA TYR A 195 2.68 21.54 1.17
C TYR A 195 3.01 22.00 2.58
N GLU A 196 2.30 23.00 3.08
CA GLU A 196 2.40 23.52 4.43
C GLU A 196 1.09 23.24 5.16
N PRO A 197 1.00 22.19 5.99
CA PRO A 197 -0.27 21.77 6.61
C PRO A 197 -0.90 22.85 7.51
N SER A 198 -0.07 23.67 8.20
CA SER A 198 -0.55 24.72 9.11
C SER A 198 -1.32 25.83 8.41
N THR A 199 -0.99 26.13 7.16
CA THR A 199 -1.59 27.22 6.36
C THR A 199 -2.46 26.72 5.21
N GLY A 200 -2.39 25.42 4.88
CA GLY A 200 -3.03 24.81 3.71
C GLY A 200 -2.40 25.21 2.38
N LYS A 201 -1.25 25.91 2.40
CA LYS A 201 -0.56 26.34 1.16
C LYS A 201 0.02 25.16 0.41
N PHE A 202 -0.33 25.07 -0.86
CA PHE A 202 0.16 24.05 -1.78
C PHE A 202 0.73 24.75 -3.03
N ARG A 203 2.07 24.77 -3.17
CA ARG A 203 2.73 25.60 -4.19
C ARG A 203 3.69 24.79 -5.05
N PRO A 204 3.71 25.03 -6.37
CA PRO A 204 4.67 24.37 -7.26
C PRO A 204 6.11 24.78 -6.91
N VAL A 205 7.01 23.83 -7.03
CA VAL A 205 8.45 24.05 -6.86
C VAL A 205 9.00 24.55 -8.17
N THR A 206 9.17 25.87 -8.28
CA THR A 206 9.65 26.55 -9.49
C THR A 206 11.00 27.22 -9.29
N ASP A 207 11.46 27.38 -8.05
CA ASP A 207 12.78 27.98 -7.74
C ASP A 207 13.87 26.93 -7.51
N GLY A 208 15.13 27.30 -7.83
CA GLY A 208 16.28 26.40 -7.76
C GLY A 208 16.61 25.92 -6.34
N VAL A 209 16.34 26.74 -5.32
CA VAL A 209 16.62 26.38 -3.91
C VAL A 209 15.68 25.28 -3.45
N LYS A 210 14.37 25.43 -3.69
CA LYS A 210 13.38 24.42 -3.35
C LYS A 210 13.54 23.16 -4.21
N SER A 211 13.86 23.31 -5.50
CA SER A 211 14.20 22.18 -6.35
C SER A 211 15.37 21.39 -5.79
N SER A 212 16.45 22.06 -5.39
CA SER A 212 17.61 21.42 -4.77
C SER A 212 17.22 20.67 -3.48
N ARG A 213 16.41 21.27 -2.62
CA ARG A 213 15.90 20.62 -1.39
C ARG A 213 15.06 19.39 -1.70
N PHE A 214 14.16 19.50 -2.66
CA PHE A 214 13.35 18.36 -3.12
C PHE A 214 14.23 17.21 -3.61
N TYR A 215 15.16 17.46 -4.51
CA TYR A 215 16.06 16.44 -5.03
C TYR A 215 17.02 15.88 -3.96
N HIS A 216 17.41 16.69 -2.98
CA HIS A 216 18.19 16.21 -1.84
C HIS A 216 17.37 15.26 -0.95
N THR A 217 16.11 15.61 -0.65
CA THR A 217 15.17 14.74 0.10
C THR A 217 14.95 13.44 -0.66
N LEU A 218 14.70 13.54 -1.97
CA LEU A 218 14.56 12.38 -2.84
C LEU A 218 15.83 11.51 -2.86
N GLY A 219 17.00 12.14 -2.87
CA GLY A 219 18.32 11.48 -2.84
C GLY A 219 18.60 10.75 -1.52
N LYS A 220 18.19 11.31 -0.38
CA LYS A 220 18.28 10.64 0.93
C LYS A 220 17.42 9.36 0.96
N LEU A 221 16.19 9.44 0.46
CA LEU A 221 15.31 8.29 0.34
C LEU A 221 15.83 7.26 -0.69
N ARG A 222 16.57 7.72 -1.69
CA ARG A 222 17.18 6.86 -2.72
C ARG A 222 18.46 6.17 -2.28
N ARG A 223 19.18 6.66 -1.29
CA ARG A 223 20.41 6.00 -0.78
C ARG A 223 20.12 4.70 0.00
N GLY A 224 18.87 4.52 0.45
CA GLY A 224 18.38 3.20 0.88
C GLY A 224 17.89 2.31 -0.26
N ALA A 225 18.13 2.66 -1.50
CA ALA A 225 17.41 2.23 -2.70
C ALA A 225 18.23 1.42 -3.72
N ASP A 226 19.28 0.76 -3.32
CA ASP A 226 19.70 -0.48 -4.00
C ASP A 226 18.58 -1.54 -3.94
N ASP A 227 17.64 -1.30 -3.02
CA ASP A 227 16.40 -2.05 -2.82
C ASP A 227 15.21 -1.64 -3.70
N ARG A 228 15.35 -0.75 -4.69
CA ARG A 228 14.19 -0.26 -5.48
C ARG A 228 13.50 -1.34 -6.31
N TYR A 229 14.23 -2.38 -6.66
CA TYR A 229 13.76 -3.50 -7.45
C TYR A 229 13.46 -4.73 -6.60
N ILE A 230 13.75 -4.68 -5.30
CA ILE A 230 13.57 -5.75 -4.35
C ILE A 230 12.28 -5.48 -3.59
N ASP A 231 11.33 -6.40 -3.67
CA ASP A 231 10.08 -6.30 -2.92
C ASP A 231 10.30 -6.57 -1.41
N SER A 232 9.25 -6.38 -0.60
CA SER A 232 9.35 -6.61 0.85
C SER A 232 9.68 -8.06 1.19
N TRP A 233 9.28 -9.01 0.33
CA TRP A 233 9.60 -10.43 0.45
C TRP A 233 11.10 -10.67 0.31
N ASP A 234 11.69 -10.19 -0.77
CA ASP A 234 13.13 -10.33 -1.00
C ASP A 234 13.96 -9.60 0.05
N ARG A 235 13.53 -8.42 0.49
CA ARG A 235 14.17 -7.71 1.62
C ARG A 235 14.16 -8.52 2.89
N PHE A 236 13.02 -9.11 3.23
CA PHE A 236 12.89 -9.96 4.40
C PHE A 236 13.89 -11.14 4.36
N PHE A 237 13.93 -11.88 3.25
CA PHE A 237 14.83 -13.01 3.08
C PHE A 237 16.31 -12.59 3.04
N ASN A 238 16.64 -11.47 2.40
CA ASN A 238 18.00 -10.95 2.36
C ASN A 238 18.48 -10.52 3.76
N ASN A 239 17.63 -9.83 4.53
CA ASN A 239 17.93 -9.43 5.90
C ASN A 239 18.12 -10.64 6.81
N ALA A 240 17.23 -11.63 6.73
CA ALA A 240 17.36 -12.88 7.48
C ALA A 240 18.66 -13.61 7.14
N ARG A 241 19.03 -13.67 5.85
CA ARG A 241 20.29 -14.28 5.40
C ARG A 241 21.53 -13.53 5.90
N GLN A 242 21.48 -12.19 5.92
CA GLN A 242 22.59 -11.37 6.46
C GLN A 242 22.76 -11.60 7.96
N LYS A 243 21.66 -11.62 8.74
CA LYS A 243 21.69 -11.95 10.17
C LYS A 243 22.31 -13.32 10.40
N TYR A 244 21.85 -14.33 9.66
CA TYR A 244 22.36 -15.70 9.77
C TYR A 244 23.86 -15.78 9.48
N ARG A 245 24.34 -15.15 8.40
CA ARG A 245 25.77 -15.08 8.05
C ARG A 245 26.59 -14.33 9.10
N GLY A 246 25.99 -13.38 9.77
CA GLY A 246 26.59 -12.65 10.90
C GLY A 246 26.58 -13.41 12.24
N GLY A 247 26.09 -14.64 12.26
CA GLY A 247 26.01 -15.48 13.46
C GLY A 247 24.91 -15.06 14.46
N THR A 248 23.95 -14.24 14.02
CA THR A 248 22.81 -13.83 14.84
C THR A 248 21.72 -14.91 14.79
N ASP A 249 21.03 -15.14 15.91
CA ASP A 249 19.87 -16.03 15.95
C ASP A 249 18.77 -15.55 14.99
N VAL A 250 18.27 -16.45 14.16
CA VAL A 250 17.23 -16.20 13.13
C VAL A 250 16.00 -17.08 13.34
N THR A 251 15.78 -17.58 14.53
CA THR A 251 14.64 -18.47 14.86
C THR A 251 13.30 -17.79 14.54
N ALA A 252 13.15 -16.52 14.89
CA ALA A 252 11.93 -15.76 14.59
C ALA A 252 11.73 -15.54 13.09
N GLU A 253 12.81 -15.32 12.34
CA GLU A 253 12.78 -15.24 10.89
C GLU A 253 12.42 -16.58 10.24
N CYS A 254 12.96 -17.70 10.75
CA CYS A 254 12.60 -19.05 10.27
C CYS A 254 11.12 -19.36 10.50
N ASP A 255 10.58 -18.98 11.67
CA ASP A 255 9.15 -19.09 11.96
C ASP A 255 8.30 -18.29 10.97
N SER A 256 8.71 -17.07 10.67
CA SER A 256 8.05 -16.23 9.66
C SER A 256 8.17 -16.81 8.27
N MET A 257 9.36 -17.30 7.86
CA MET A 257 9.57 -17.97 6.57
C MET A 257 8.69 -19.21 6.42
N CYS A 258 8.57 -20.03 7.48
CA CYS A 258 7.67 -21.17 7.49
C CYS A 258 6.23 -20.78 7.21
N ASN A 259 5.74 -19.74 7.88
CA ASN A 259 4.35 -19.28 7.76
C ASN A 259 4.02 -18.67 6.40
N ILE A 260 4.95 -17.90 5.80
CA ILE A 260 4.69 -17.20 4.55
C ILE A 260 5.02 -18.02 3.29
N MET A 261 5.94 -19.00 3.40
CA MET A 261 6.47 -19.72 2.23
C MET A 261 6.13 -21.21 2.22
N MET A 262 6.09 -21.88 3.37
CA MET A 262 6.01 -23.36 3.38
C MET A 262 4.58 -23.86 3.45
N THR A 263 3.84 -23.56 4.54
CA THR A 263 2.52 -24.15 4.75
C THR A 263 1.71 -23.40 5.79
N ARG A 264 0.38 -23.49 5.68
CA ARG A 264 -0.59 -23.05 6.71
C ARG A 264 -1.13 -24.21 7.54
N ASP A 265 -0.89 -25.45 7.12
CA ASP A 265 -1.28 -26.62 7.93
C ASP A 265 -0.44 -26.70 9.19
N GLU A 266 -1.09 -26.77 10.33
CA GLU A 266 -0.40 -26.69 11.63
C GLU A 266 0.48 -27.90 11.89
N LYS A 267 0.04 -29.11 11.54
CA LYS A 267 0.83 -30.34 11.72
C LYS A 267 2.07 -30.31 10.84
N MET A 268 1.89 -29.95 9.56
CA MET A 268 3.01 -29.82 8.64
C MET A 268 3.99 -28.73 9.07
N ARG A 269 3.49 -27.59 9.59
CA ARG A 269 4.30 -26.49 10.11
C ARG A 269 5.20 -26.95 11.27
N LEU A 270 4.64 -27.68 12.23
CA LEU A 270 5.42 -28.25 13.34
C LEU A 270 6.52 -29.19 12.87
N MET A 271 6.23 -30.02 11.88
CA MET A 271 7.22 -30.91 11.28
C MET A 271 8.31 -30.15 10.53
N VAL A 272 7.96 -29.14 9.74
CA VAL A 272 8.93 -28.27 9.06
C VAL A 272 9.84 -27.59 10.08
N LYS A 273 9.27 -26.97 11.11
CA LYS A 273 10.05 -26.30 12.19
C LYS A 273 10.99 -27.24 12.92
N LYS A 274 10.61 -28.51 13.08
CA LYS A 274 11.42 -29.52 13.77
C LYS A 274 12.62 -29.99 12.92
N HIS A 275 12.48 -30.08 11.60
CA HIS A 275 13.46 -30.73 10.72
C HIS A 275 14.22 -29.79 9.80
N PHE A 276 13.72 -28.55 9.57
CA PHE A 276 14.40 -27.57 8.72
C PHE A 276 15.42 -26.75 9.54
N CYS A 277 16.59 -26.53 8.93
CA CYS A 277 17.54 -25.53 9.37
C CYS A 277 17.35 -24.22 8.55
N PRO A 278 17.95 -23.10 8.96
CA PRO A 278 17.82 -21.82 8.26
C PRO A 278 18.21 -21.92 6.78
N GLU A 279 19.20 -22.69 6.43
CA GLU A 279 19.68 -22.91 5.06
C GLU A 279 18.59 -23.51 4.18
N ASP A 280 17.78 -24.42 4.70
CA ASP A 280 16.69 -25.05 3.94
C ASP A 280 15.68 -24.00 3.45
N TYR A 281 15.32 -23.05 4.32
CA TYR A 281 14.43 -21.95 3.93
C TYR A 281 15.05 -21.07 2.85
N PHE A 282 16.35 -20.78 2.95
CA PHE A 282 17.06 -19.99 1.95
C PHE A 282 17.21 -20.74 0.63
N GLU A 283 17.43 -22.06 0.67
CA GLU A 283 17.47 -22.91 -0.52
C GLU A 283 16.11 -22.91 -1.24
N VAL A 284 15.03 -23.12 -0.50
CA VAL A 284 13.66 -23.04 -1.06
C VAL A 284 13.43 -21.69 -1.72
N ARG A 285 13.76 -20.58 -1.04
CA ARG A 285 13.61 -19.24 -1.62
C ARG A 285 14.40 -19.06 -2.91
N ASN A 286 15.61 -19.57 -2.98
CA ASN A 286 16.47 -19.44 -4.18
C ASN A 286 15.89 -20.16 -5.41
N HIS A 287 15.09 -21.20 -5.20
CA HIS A 287 14.47 -21.98 -6.29
C HIS A 287 13.03 -21.53 -6.61
N MET A 288 12.48 -20.59 -5.84
CA MET A 288 11.14 -20.07 -6.10
C MET A 288 11.14 -19.00 -7.18
N ILE A 289 10.18 -19.10 -8.10
CA ILE A 289 9.84 -18.05 -9.05
C ILE A 289 8.63 -17.31 -8.49
N GLY A 290 8.78 -16.00 -8.21
CA GLY A 290 7.74 -15.19 -7.59
C GLY A 290 7.72 -15.29 -6.07
N THR A 291 6.57 -15.03 -5.47
CA THR A 291 6.34 -14.96 -4.02
C THR A 291 5.14 -15.82 -3.61
N GLY A 292 5.02 -16.14 -2.32
CA GLY A 292 3.90 -16.90 -1.79
C GLY A 292 4.28 -18.29 -1.30
N MET A 293 3.27 -19.14 -1.08
CA MET A 293 3.48 -20.49 -0.55
C MET A 293 3.79 -21.48 -1.67
N ILE A 294 4.71 -22.41 -1.37
CA ILE A 294 4.91 -23.58 -2.22
C ILE A 294 3.70 -24.53 -2.10
N GLY A 295 3.47 -25.35 -3.14
CA GLY A 295 2.40 -26.34 -3.10
C GLY A 295 2.64 -27.41 -2.05
N GLY A 296 1.55 -27.98 -1.48
CA GLY A 296 1.65 -28.99 -0.41
C GLY A 296 2.50 -30.20 -0.79
N LYS A 297 2.47 -30.66 -2.06
CA LYS A 297 3.32 -31.74 -2.56
C LYS A 297 4.81 -31.37 -2.47
N ALA A 298 5.18 -30.17 -2.91
CA ALA A 298 6.56 -29.69 -2.83
C ALA A 298 7.03 -29.57 -1.37
N CYS A 299 6.18 -29.00 -0.49
CA CYS A 299 6.46 -28.92 0.93
C CYS A 299 6.71 -30.31 1.54
N GLY A 300 5.86 -31.30 1.24
CA GLY A 300 6.00 -32.69 1.72
C GLY A 300 7.30 -33.34 1.23
N MET A 301 7.68 -33.16 -0.04
CA MET A 301 8.93 -33.71 -0.59
C MET A 301 10.17 -33.10 0.08
N LEU A 302 10.18 -31.77 0.26
CA LEU A 302 11.28 -31.08 0.92
C LEU A 302 11.40 -31.48 2.38
N LEU A 303 10.27 -31.64 3.09
CA LEU A 303 10.24 -32.12 4.47
C LEU A 303 10.78 -33.55 4.57
N SER A 304 10.38 -34.47 3.68
CA SER A 304 10.89 -35.83 3.65
C SER A 304 12.41 -35.87 3.44
N ARG A 305 12.93 -35.02 2.54
CA ARG A 305 14.37 -34.86 2.33
C ARG A 305 15.08 -34.38 3.61
N ALA A 306 14.52 -33.40 4.31
CA ALA A 306 15.09 -32.88 5.55
C ALA A 306 15.10 -33.91 6.67
N ILE A 307 14.03 -34.70 6.81
CA ILE A 307 13.96 -35.80 7.77
C ILE A 307 15.06 -36.82 7.52
N ILE A 308 15.20 -37.35 6.25
CA ILE A 308 16.21 -38.32 5.88
C ILE A 308 17.63 -37.80 6.11
N ARG A 309 17.86 -36.52 5.91
CA ARG A 309 19.17 -35.91 6.17
C ARG A 309 19.53 -35.86 7.65
N ASN A 310 18.53 -35.72 8.52
CA ASN A 310 18.71 -35.54 9.95
C ASN A 310 18.70 -36.88 10.73
N GLU A 311 18.37 -38.01 10.08
CA GLU A 311 18.51 -39.38 10.58
C GLU A 311 19.88 -39.97 10.20
#